data_af3afb5f492efe55fa12746d9373ca2c
#
_entry.id   af3afb5f492efe55fa12746d9373ca2c
#
_cell.length_a   1.000
_cell.length_b   1.000
_cell.length_c   1.000
_cell.angle_alpha   90.00
_cell.angle_beta   90.00
_cell.angle_gamma   90.00
#
_symmetry.space_group_name_H-M   'P 1'
#
loop_
_entity.id
_entity.type
_entity.pdbx_description
1 polymer ?
#
loop_
_entity_poly.entity_id
_entity_poly.type
_entity_poly.pdbx_seq_one_letter_code
_entity_poly.pdbx_strand_id
1 'polypeptide(L)'
;MAKNVVVVGAQWGDEGKGKIVDWLTEQVAGVVRFNGGHNAGHTLVINGKKTILRLIPSGIMHATSVCYLGNGVVISPEAFFREVDELISLGVPNVESRLRVSANAPLIMPYHVALDHAREAAAGNKKIGTTGRGIGPAYEDKVARRTVRVADLFEPERFAEQVRTVMKLHNFVLEKFLGAEPLDPEKVIADTLAYAERLRPMVCDVSASLQKDMAEGKQFLFEGAQGSMLDIDHGTYPFVTSSNTVAGSACAGAGVGPHQLNYVLGITKAYCTRVGEGPFPTELFDETGELLRKKGNEFGAVTGRPRRCGWFDGAALRRAVQINGLTGLAIMKLDVLDGMETVKLGVGYRYKGEVIDIMPAGADAVAECEPIYEEFPGWTQSTFGVQKWEELPESAQRYLTRLAEVAGAPIALVSTGPDRVQTILRTNPFEA
;
A
#
# COMPACT_ATOMS: atom_id res chain seq x y z
N MET A 1 18.21 -13.14 17.72
CA MET A 1 17.91 -11.69 17.62
C MET A 1 16.47 -11.56 17.22
N ALA A 2 15.78 -10.54 17.69
CA ALA A 2 14.42 -10.21 17.25
C ALA A 2 14.42 -9.96 15.74
N LYS A 3 13.45 -10.50 15.02
CA LYS A 3 13.34 -10.35 13.57
C LYS A 3 12.20 -9.39 13.23
N ASN A 4 12.52 -8.37 12.44
CA ASN A 4 11.52 -7.47 11.89
C ASN A 4 11.12 -7.90 10.48
N VAL A 5 9.83 -7.78 10.18
CA VAL A 5 9.26 -8.17 8.88
C VAL A 5 8.74 -6.93 8.15
N VAL A 6 9.08 -6.80 6.87
CA VAL A 6 8.52 -5.77 5.98
C VAL A 6 7.48 -6.41 5.08
N VAL A 7 6.29 -5.86 5.06
CA VAL A 7 5.18 -6.30 4.20
C VAL A 7 4.95 -5.27 3.11
N VAL A 8 5.15 -5.68 1.85
CA VAL A 8 4.96 -4.81 0.67
C VAL A 8 4.00 -5.44 -0.32
N GLY A 9 3.28 -4.63 -1.08
CA GLY A 9 2.53 -5.08 -2.25
C GLY A 9 3.48 -5.37 -3.41
N ALA A 10 3.35 -6.53 -4.02
CA ALA A 10 4.21 -6.96 -5.11
C ALA A 10 3.60 -6.73 -6.52
N GLN A 11 2.40 -6.16 -6.60
CA GLN A 11 1.67 -5.86 -7.84
C GLN A 11 1.34 -4.35 -7.92
N TRP A 12 0.13 -4.00 -8.39
CA TRP A 12 -0.36 -2.61 -8.52
C TRP A 12 -1.22 -2.15 -7.32
N GLY A 13 -0.94 -2.62 -6.10
CA GLY A 13 -1.76 -2.32 -4.92
C GLY A 13 -2.99 -3.22 -4.82
N ASP A 14 -3.76 -3.02 -3.74
CA ASP A 14 -4.99 -3.79 -3.46
C ASP A 14 -4.82 -5.32 -3.38
N GLU A 15 -3.59 -5.79 -3.09
CA GLU A 15 -3.26 -7.22 -2.99
C GLU A 15 -3.90 -7.91 -1.77
N GLY A 16 -4.41 -7.14 -0.81
CA GLY A 16 -4.97 -7.69 0.42
C GLY A 16 -3.97 -7.71 1.59
N LYS A 17 -2.99 -6.81 1.58
CA LYS A 17 -1.95 -6.67 2.64
C LYS A 17 -2.53 -6.64 4.05
N GLY A 18 -3.64 -5.93 4.26
CA GLY A 18 -4.24 -5.74 5.57
C GLY A 18 -4.51 -7.05 6.31
N LYS A 19 -5.05 -8.08 5.63
CA LYS A 19 -5.28 -9.41 6.22
C LYS A 19 -4.00 -10.03 6.79
N ILE A 20 -2.92 -9.98 6.00
CA ILE A 20 -1.64 -10.60 6.40
C ILE A 20 -0.96 -9.78 7.49
N VAL A 21 -1.01 -8.44 7.42
CA VAL A 21 -0.51 -7.57 8.49
C VAL A 21 -1.27 -7.83 9.79
N ASP A 22 -2.59 -7.89 9.74
CA ASP A 22 -3.43 -8.21 10.91
C ASP A 22 -3.07 -9.58 11.50
N TRP A 23 -2.93 -10.60 10.66
CA TRP A 23 -2.55 -11.95 11.11
C TRP A 23 -1.14 -11.99 11.75
N LEU A 24 -0.14 -11.30 11.16
CA LEU A 24 1.22 -11.25 11.68
C LEU A 24 1.34 -10.37 12.94
N THR A 25 0.41 -9.46 13.17
CA THR A 25 0.47 -8.51 14.32
C THR A 25 0.45 -9.20 15.68
N GLU A 26 -0.11 -10.40 15.78
CA GLU A 26 -0.12 -11.18 17.04
C GLU A 26 1.30 -11.50 17.55
N GLN A 27 2.30 -11.47 16.67
CA GLN A 27 3.69 -11.85 16.99
C GLN A 27 4.60 -10.64 17.24
N VAL A 28 4.11 -9.40 17.17
CA VAL A 28 4.94 -8.20 17.23
C VAL A 28 4.49 -7.20 18.30
N ALA A 29 5.42 -6.38 18.76
CA ALA A 29 5.14 -5.29 19.70
C ALA A 29 4.43 -4.11 19.02
N GLY A 30 4.62 -3.94 17.71
CA GLY A 30 4.01 -2.83 17.00
C GLY A 30 4.08 -2.94 15.47
N VAL A 31 3.25 -2.12 14.82
CA VAL A 31 3.18 -2.01 13.36
C VAL A 31 3.56 -0.60 12.93
N VAL A 32 4.43 -0.49 11.94
CA VAL A 32 5.03 0.76 11.47
C VAL A 32 4.62 1.04 10.03
N ARG A 33 3.87 2.10 9.80
CA ARG A 33 3.60 2.64 8.47
C ARG A 33 4.74 3.55 8.04
N PHE A 34 5.33 3.34 6.89
CA PHE A 34 6.53 4.06 6.47
C PHE A 34 6.37 4.89 5.19
N ASN A 35 5.27 4.72 4.45
CA ASN A 35 5.01 5.47 3.20
C ASN A 35 3.53 5.69 2.93
N GLY A 36 3.24 6.52 1.94
CA GLY A 36 1.87 6.82 1.52
C GLY A 36 1.16 7.80 2.45
N GLY A 37 -0.14 7.82 2.39
CA GLY A 37 -1.02 8.64 3.21
C GLY A 37 -2.39 7.95 3.34
N HIS A 38 -3.45 8.73 3.56
CA HIS A 38 -4.81 8.22 3.68
C HIS A 38 -5.47 7.85 2.33
N ASN A 39 -4.67 7.73 1.25
CA ASN A 39 -5.08 7.21 -0.05
C ASN A 39 -5.10 5.67 -0.11
N ALA A 40 -4.54 4.97 0.87
CA ALA A 40 -4.68 3.52 0.98
C ALA A 40 -6.06 3.11 1.48
N GLY A 41 -6.43 1.84 1.28
CA GLY A 41 -7.64 1.23 1.81
C GLY A 41 -7.34 -0.21 2.20
N HIS A 42 -6.94 -0.43 3.45
CA HIS A 42 -6.67 -1.76 4.00
C HIS A 42 -7.95 -2.33 4.59
N THR A 43 -8.57 -3.26 3.89
CA THR A 43 -9.77 -3.95 4.37
C THR A 43 -9.38 -5.12 5.26
N LEU A 44 -9.92 -5.12 6.47
CA LEU A 44 -9.82 -6.20 7.44
C LEU A 44 -11.19 -6.84 7.64
N VAL A 45 -11.19 -8.15 7.80
CA VAL A 45 -12.40 -8.91 8.18
C VAL A 45 -12.06 -9.67 9.46
N ILE A 46 -12.62 -9.22 10.58
CA ILE A 46 -12.38 -9.79 11.90
C ILE A 46 -13.72 -10.24 12.47
N ASN A 47 -13.87 -11.53 12.72
CA ASN A 47 -15.13 -12.13 13.19
C ASN A 47 -16.35 -11.71 12.34
N GLY A 48 -16.19 -11.70 11.02
CA GLY A 48 -17.21 -11.32 10.05
C GLY A 48 -17.49 -9.82 9.93
N LYS A 49 -16.89 -8.97 10.76
CA LYS A 49 -17.01 -7.50 10.67
C LYS A 49 -15.92 -6.92 9.77
N LYS A 50 -16.35 -6.14 8.78
CA LYS A 50 -15.44 -5.45 7.85
C LYS A 50 -15.07 -4.07 8.38
N THR A 51 -13.76 -3.80 8.49
CA THR A 51 -13.20 -2.49 8.83
C THR A 51 -12.24 -2.05 7.72
N ILE A 52 -12.26 -0.78 7.36
CA ILE A 52 -11.38 -0.22 6.32
C ILE A 52 -10.47 0.81 6.97
N LEU A 53 -9.18 0.52 7.03
CA LEU A 53 -8.15 1.44 7.48
C LEU A 53 -7.53 2.16 6.30
N ARG A 54 -7.21 3.44 6.48
CA ARG A 54 -6.68 4.30 5.40
C ARG A 54 -5.24 4.73 5.69
N LEU A 55 -5.02 5.31 6.85
CA LEU A 55 -3.73 5.85 7.29
C LEU A 55 -3.16 5.07 8.49
N ILE A 56 -4.00 4.75 9.46
CA ILE A 56 -3.60 4.07 10.69
C ILE A 56 -3.18 2.63 10.37
N PRO A 57 -2.03 2.15 10.90
CA PRO A 57 -1.57 0.77 10.68
C PRO A 57 -2.58 -0.28 11.11
N SER A 58 -2.62 -1.40 10.38
CA SER A 58 -3.59 -2.49 10.61
C SER A 58 -3.49 -3.10 12.02
N GLY A 59 -2.33 -3.00 12.65
CA GLY A 59 -2.11 -3.44 14.03
C GLY A 59 -2.99 -2.76 15.09
N ILE A 60 -3.63 -1.63 14.77
CA ILE A 60 -4.52 -0.93 15.72
C ILE A 60 -5.70 -1.80 16.19
N MET A 61 -6.08 -2.80 15.40
CA MET A 61 -7.15 -3.74 15.76
C MET A 61 -6.76 -4.71 16.89
N HIS A 62 -5.47 -4.83 17.20
CA HIS A 62 -4.94 -5.64 18.32
C HIS A 62 -4.68 -4.74 19.53
N ALA A 63 -5.32 -5.02 20.65
CA ALA A 63 -5.35 -4.15 21.85
C ALA A 63 -3.97 -3.84 22.45
N THR A 64 -2.98 -4.71 22.23
CA THR A 64 -1.61 -4.59 22.76
C THR A 64 -0.60 -4.00 21.79
N SER A 65 -0.95 -3.89 20.50
CA SER A 65 -0.02 -3.41 19.47
C SER A 65 0.09 -1.89 19.48
N VAL A 66 1.31 -1.37 19.40
CA VAL A 66 1.59 0.05 19.18
C VAL A 66 1.67 0.33 17.69
N CYS A 67 1.07 1.41 17.21
CA CYS A 67 1.01 1.77 15.81
C CYS A 67 1.78 3.06 15.54
N TYR A 68 2.79 2.94 14.67
CA TYR A 68 3.69 4.04 14.33
C TYR A 68 3.40 4.59 12.94
N LEU A 69 3.36 5.90 12.82
CA LEU A 69 3.36 6.63 11.56
C LEU A 69 4.72 7.28 11.39
N GLY A 70 5.55 6.74 10.50
CA GLY A 70 6.92 7.21 10.26
C GLY A 70 6.96 8.53 9.49
N ASN A 71 8.14 9.11 9.38
CA ASN A 71 8.40 10.37 8.66
C ASN A 71 8.26 10.26 7.13
N GLY A 72 8.14 9.04 6.60
CA GLY A 72 7.84 8.79 5.19
C GLY A 72 6.37 8.91 4.83
N VAL A 73 5.48 8.94 5.83
CA VAL A 73 4.03 9.09 5.65
C VAL A 73 3.64 10.56 5.54
N VAL A 74 2.70 10.91 4.65
CA VAL A 74 2.09 12.25 4.60
C VAL A 74 0.74 12.23 5.31
N ILE A 75 0.52 13.16 6.23
CA ILE A 75 -0.58 13.13 7.20
C ILE A 75 -1.52 14.31 7.03
N SER A 76 -2.79 14.06 6.72
CA SER A 76 -3.86 15.03 6.89
C SER A 76 -4.39 14.92 8.32
N PRO A 77 -4.26 15.96 9.16
CA PRO A 77 -4.77 15.92 10.53
C PRO A 77 -6.27 15.63 10.60
N GLU A 78 -7.05 16.23 9.71
CA GLU A 78 -8.49 16.00 9.60
C GLU A 78 -8.81 14.54 9.29
N ALA A 79 -8.18 13.96 8.25
CA ALA A 79 -8.43 12.57 7.86
C ALA A 79 -7.94 11.58 8.93
N PHE A 80 -6.83 11.89 9.60
CA PHE A 80 -6.28 11.10 10.69
C PHE A 80 -7.26 11.02 11.86
N PHE A 81 -7.75 12.15 12.37
CA PHE A 81 -8.69 12.15 13.49
C PHE A 81 -10.05 11.61 13.14
N ARG A 82 -10.51 11.78 11.90
CA ARG A 82 -11.73 11.11 11.43
C ARG A 82 -11.59 9.59 11.53
N GLU A 83 -10.45 9.03 11.12
CA GLU A 83 -10.18 7.59 11.23
C GLU A 83 -10.04 7.14 12.69
N VAL A 84 -9.40 7.94 13.56
CA VAL A 84 -9.34 7.70 15.01
C VAL A 84 -10.74 7.63 15.62
N ASP A 85 -11.59 8.59 15.30
CA ASP A 85 -12.95 8.66 15.82
C ASP A 85 -13.83 7.50 15.30
N GLU A 86 -13.67 7.11 14.03
CA GLU A 86 -14.29 5.90 13.47
C GLU A 86 -13.89 4.66 14.28
N LEU A 87 -12.59 4.48 14.59
CA LEU A 87 -12.10 3.34 15.36
C LEU A 87 -12.61 3.32 16.80
N ILE A 88 -12.66 4.47 17.46
CA ILE A 88 -13.24 4.61 18.80
C ILE A 88 -14.72 4.23 18.77
N SER A 89 -15.46 4.69 17.77
CA SER A 89 -16.89 4.38 17.62
C SER A 89 -17.16 2.89 17.36
N LEU A 90 -16.19 2.19 16.74
CA LEU A 90 -16.24 0.74 16.54
C LEU A 90 -15.86 -0.06 17.80
N GLY A 91 -15.50 0.62 18.89
CA GLY A 91 -15.14 0.00 20.17
C GLY A 91 -13.69 -0.50 20.24
N VAL A 92 -12.79 -0.02 19.36
CA VAL A 92 -11.37 -0.34 19.46
C VAL A 92 -10.79 0.32 20.72
N PRO A 93 -10.16 -0.45 21.62
CA PRO A 93 -9.72 0.09 22.91
C PRO A 93 -8.46 0.94 22.77
N ASN A 94 -8.37 2.01 23.56
CA ASN A 94 -7.16 2.80 23.78
C ASN A 94 -6.48 3.29 22.48
N VAL A 95 -7.25 3.67 21.44
CA VAL A 95 -6.73 4.02 20.11
C VAL A 95 -5.64 5.08 20.23
N GLU A 96 -5.94 6.24 20.81
CA GLU A 96 -5.01 7.37 20.85
C GLU A 96 -3.72 7.08 21.62
N SER A 97 -3.82 6.37 22.76
CA SER A 97 -2.64 6.06 23.59
C SER A 97 -1.67 5.07 22.95
N ARG A 98 -2.11 4.33 21.92
CA ARG A 98 -1.31 3.36 21.16
C ARG A 98 -0.76 3.93 19.85
N LEU A 99 -1.10 5.17 19.48
CA LEU A 99 -0.58 5.82 18.29
C LEU A 99 0.72 6.57 18.59
N ARG A 100 1.66 6.48 17.66
CA ARG A 100 2.94 7.20 17.65
C ARG A 100 3.13 7.83 16.29
N VAL A 101 3.21 9.15 16.26
CA VAL A 101 3.29 9.94 15.03
C VAL A 101 4.64 10.64 14.98
N SER A 102 5.36 10.47 13.88
CA SER A 102 6.66 11.13 13.73
C SER A 102 6.51 12.66 13.70
N ALA A 103 7.27 13.33 14.55
CA ALA A 103 7.41 14.80 14.55
C ALA A 103 7.84 15.33 13.18
N ASN A 104 8.58 14.54 12.40
CA ASN A 104 9.11 14.89 11.08
C ASN A 104 8.18 14.53 9.92
N ALA A 105 7.01 13.94 10.16
CA ALA A 105 6.07 13.60 9.10
C ALA A 105 5.51 14.86 8.44
N PRO A 106 5.48 14.94 7.09
CA PRO A 106 4.88 16.03 6.36
C PRO A 106 3.36 16.09 6.56
N LEU A 107 2.81 17.28 6.63
CA LEU A 107 1.36 17.49 6.63
C LEU A 107 0.80 17.60 5.21
N ILE A 108 -0.34 16.97 4.99
CA ILE A 108 -1.21 17.27 3.84
C ILE A 108 -2.09 18.46 4.26
N MET A 109 -1.88 19.58 3.61
CA MET A 109 -2.61 20.82 3.86
C MET A 109 -3.77 20.96 2.87
N PRO A 110 -4.80 21.78 3.19
CA PRO A 110 -5.94 22.01 2.27
C PRO A 110 -5.53 22.45 0.87
N TYR A 111 -4.47 23.25 0.73
CA TYR A 111 -3.96 23.67 -0.57
C TYR A 111 -3.37 22.51 -1.40
N HIS A 112 -2.87 21.43 -0.78
CA HIS A 112 -2.44 20.23 -1.50
C HIS A 112 -3.63 19.51 -2.15
N VAL A 113 -4.76 19.44 -1.43
CA VAL A 113 -6.00 18.85 -1.96
C VAL A 113 -6.54 19.69 -3.11
N ALA A 114 -6.56 21.03 -2.96
CA ALA A 114 -7.00 21.94 -4.01
C ALA A 114 -6.14 21.82 -5.28
N LEU A 115 -4.80 21.74 -5.11
CA LEU A 115 -3.86 21.53 -6.23
C LEU A 115 -4.08 20.19 -6.93
N ASP A 116 -4.30 19.11 -6.18
CA ASP A 116 -4.54 17.77 -6.73
C ASP A 116 -5.79 17.77 -7.61
N HIS A 117 -6.90 18.31 -7.12
CA HIS A 117 -8.14 18.44 -7.89
C HIS A 117 -8.00 19.36 -9.11
N ALA A 118 -7.35 20.50 -8.96
CA ALA A 118 -7.21 21.46 -10.06
C ALA A 118 -6.31 20.92 -11.18
N ARG A 119 -5.23 20.21 -10.84
CA ARG A 119 -4.33 19.54 -11.81
C ARG A 119 -5.03 18.43 -12.56
N GLU A 120 -5.79 17.56 -11.88
CA GLU A 120 -6.56 16.50 -12.54
C GLU A 120 -7.65 17.08 -13.46
N ALA A 121 -8.31 18.17 -13.07
CA ALA A 121 -9.30 18.85 -13.91
C ALA A 121 -8.64 19.46 -15.16
N ALA A 122 -7.50 20.12 -15.02
CA ALA A 122 -6.76 20.74 -16.12
C ALA A 122 -6.17 19.71 -17.10
N ALA A 123 -5.82 18.52 -16.62
CA ALA A 123 -5.24 17.45 -17.44
C ALA A 123 -6.26 16.80 -18.40
N GLY A 124 -7.55 16.90 -18.16
CA GLY A 124 -8.61 16.35 -19.01
C GLY A 124 -8.43 14.85 -19.28
N ASN A 125 -8.21 14.47 -20.54
CA ASN A 125 -7.99 13.07 -20.93
C ASN A 125 -6.59 12.53 -20.60
N LYS A 126 -5.67 13.37 -20.14
CA LYS A 126 -4.30 12.98 -19.74
C LYS A 126 -4.14 12.88 -18.23
N LYS A 127 -5.25 12.80 -17.50
CA LYS A 127 -5.23 12.67 -16.03
C LYS A 127 -4.55 11.38 -15.59
N ILE A 128 -3.88 11.42 -14.45
CA ILE A 128 -3.29 10.24 -13.80
C ILE A 128 -4.37 9.37 -13.15
N GLY A 129 -5.47 9.96 -12.76
CA GLY A 129 -6.55 9.28 -12.01
C GLY A 129 -6.25 9.22 -10.52
N THR A 130 -5.76 10.31 -9.94
CA THR A 130 -5.42 10.42 -8.52
C THR A 130 -6.65 10.20 -7.62
N THR A 131 -6.42 10.05 -6.33
CA THR A 131 -7.50 9.96 -5.34
C THR A 131 -8.06 11.32 -4.93
N GLY A 132 -7.49 12.42 -5.40
CA GLY A 132 -7.88 13.79 -5.05
C GLY A 132 -7.61 14.17 -3.59
N ARG A 133 -6.64 13.50 -2.94
CA ARG A 133 -6.38 13.66 -1.50
C ARG A 133 -5.13 14.47 -1.19
N GLY A 134 -4.54 15.10 -2.19
CA GLY A 134 -3.36 15.94 -2.02
C GLY A 134 -2.06 15.20 -1.73
N ILE A 135 -2.00 13.89 -1.98
CA ILE A 135 -0.83 13.06 -1.69
C ILE A 135 0.36 13.52 -2.53
N GLY A 136 0.19 13.63 -3.86
CA GLY A 136 1.23 14.05 -4.78
C GLY A 136 1.79 15.43 -4.45
N PRO A 137 0.96 16.47 -4.35
CA PRO A 137 1.42 17.81 -3.96
C PRO A 137 2.12 17.86 -2.59
N ALA A 138 1.72 17.04 -1.61
CA ALA A 138 2.39 16.98 -0.31
C ALA A 138 3.80 16.37 -0.41
N TYR A 139 4.01 15.33 -1.21
CA TYR A 139 5.33 14.78 -1.50
C TYR A 139 6.19 15.76 -2.32
N GLU A 140 5.60 16.46 -3.29
CA GLU A 140 6.26 17.53 -4.04
C GLU A 140 6.83 18.60 -3.09
N ASP A 141 6.03 19.09 -2.17
CA ASP A 141 6.47 20.08 -1.18
C ASP A 141 7.54 19.53 -0.24
N LYS A 142 7.44 18.27 0.15
CA LYS A 142 8.47 17.59 0.96
C LYS A 142 9.83 17.62 0.26
N VAL A 143 9.89 17.21 -1.02
CA VAL A 143 11.13 17.15 -1.80
C VAL A 143 11.65 18.57 -2.13
N ALA A 144 10.73 19.51 -2.37
CA ALA A 144 11.06 20.92 -2.57
C ALA A 144 11.49 21.64 -1.27
N ARG A 145 11.44 21.00 -0.13
CA ARG A 145 11.85 21.53 1.19
C ARG A 145 11.03 22.73 1.65
N ARG A 146 9.74 22.78 1.30
CA ARG A 146 8.79 23.83 1.70
C ARG A 146 7.58 23.29 2.48
N THR A 147 7.58 21.97 2.78
CA THR A 147 6.50 21.34 3.55
C THR A 147 6.48 21.82 4.99
N VAL A 148 5.29 21.91 5.57
CA VAL A 148 5.10 21.99 7.02
C VAL A 148 5.02 20.57 7.59
N ARG A 149 5.58 20.36 8.77
CA ARG A 149 5.66 19.06 9.44
C ARG A 149 4.81 19.03 10.71
N VAL A 150 4.56 17.86 11.22
CA VAL A 150 3.81 17.65 12.47
C VAL A 150 4.39 18.50 13.62
N ALA A 151 5.71 18.55 13.79
CA ALA A 151 6.34 19.35 14.83
C ALA A 151 6.06 20.84 14.74
N ASP A 152 5.87 21.38 13.54
CA ASP A 152 5.63 22.81 13.34
C ASP A 152 4.29 23.27 13.94
N LEU A 153 3.31 22.36 14.10
CA LEU A 153 2.03 22.67 14.76
C LEU A 153 2.18 23.14 16.21
N PHE A 154 3.29 22.83 16.86
CA PHE A 154 3.55 23.17 18.26
C PHE A 154 4.27 24.50 18.44
N GLU A 155 4.57 25.17 17.31
CA GLU A 155 5.12 26.51 17.22
C GLU A 155 4.18 27.38 16.36
N PRO A 156 3.01 27.83 16.89
CA PRO A 156 1.91 28.39 16.09
C PRO A 156 2.30 29.59 15.23
N GLU A 157 3.12 30.49 15.75
CA GLU A 157 3.56 31.70 15.02
C GLU A 157 4.44 31.32 13.82
N ARG A 158 5.41 30.43 14.04
CA ARG A 158 6.29 29.90 12.99
C ARG A 158 5.51 29.11 11.96
N PHE A 159 4.58 28.27 12.40
CA PHE A 159 3.69 27.51 11.51
C PHE A 159 2.89 28.47 10.61
N ALA A 160 2.29 29.49 11.18
CA ALA A 160 1.50 30.46 10.43
C ALA A 160 2.33 31.20 9.37
N GLU A 161 3.56 31.62 9.72
CA GLU A 161 4.47 32.27 8.77
C GLU A 161 4.87 31.36 7.62
N GLN A 162 5.19 30.08 7.91
CA GLN A 162 5.49 29.07 6.89
C GLN A 162 4.31 28.85 5.94
N VAL A 163 3.10 28.67 6.49
CA VAL A 163 1.88 28.47 5.69
C VAL A 163 1.61 29.65 4.78
N ARG A 164 1.65 30.89 5.30
CA ARG A 164 1.47 32.12 4.49
C ARG A 164 2.50 32.20 3.36
N THR A 165 3.75 31.83 3.64
CA THR A 165 4.83 31.86 2.65
C THR A 165 4.60 30.85 1.54
N VAL A 166 4.29 29.59 1.89
CA VAL A 166 4.05 28.52 0.92
C VAL A 166 2.78 28.79 0.11
N MET A 167 1.73 29.30 0.74
CA MET A 167 0.47 29.58 0.07
C MET A 167 0.55 30.73 -0.94
N LYS A 168 1.52 31.65 -0.85
CA LYS A 168 1.76 32.61 -1.94
C LYS A 168 2.03 31.93 -3.27
N LEU A 169 2.87 30.87 -3.26
CA LEU A 169 3.15 30.08 -4.45
C LEU A 169 1.92 29.27 -4.88
N HIS A 170 1.31 28.53 -3.97
CA HIS A 170 0.21 27.64 -4.31
C HIS A 170 -1.04 28.36 -4.78
N ASN A 171 -1.40 29.49 -4.14
CA ASN A 171 -2.51 30.32 -4.60
C ASN A 171 -2.24 30.96 -5.96
N PHE A 172 -0.99 31.38 -6.24
CA PHE A 172 -0.62 31.84 -7.57
C PHE A 172 -0.82 30.74 -8.62
N VAL A 173 -0.38 29.52 -8.34
CA VAL A 173 -0.57 28.37 -9.25
C VAL A 173 -2.05 28.04 -9.43
N LEU A 174 -2.82 28.00 -8.35
CA LEU A 174 -4.27 27.75 -8.42
C LEU A 174 -4.95 28.79 -9.31
N GLU A 175 -4.79 30.08 -8.98
CA GLU A 175 -5.50 31.17 -9.63
C GLU A 175 -5.01 31.43 -11.07
N LYS A 176 -3.68 31.64 -11.23
CA LYS A 176 -3.14 32.13 -12.51
C LYS A 176 -2.80 31.04 -13.50
N PHE A 177 -2.48 29.83 -13.05
CA PHE A 177 -2.10 28.75 -13.94
C PHE A 177 -3.22 27.72 -14.16
N LEU A 178 -3.93 27.37 -13.08
CA LEU A 178 -4.98 26.33 -13.14
C LEU A 178 -6.41 26.90 -13.25
N GLY A 179 -6.60 28.22 -13.09
CA GLY A 179 -7.92 28.85 -13.11
C GLY A 179 -8.85 28.40 -11.98
N ALA A 180 -8.29 27.98 -10.86
CA ALA A 180 -9.02 27.54 -9.68
C ALA A 180 -9.04 28.61 -8.59
N GLU A 181 -9.98 28.50 -7.66
CA GLU A 181 -10.11 29.46 -6.57
C GLU A 181 -8.93 29.34 -5.59
N PRO A 182 -8.29 30.47 -5.20
CA PRO A 182 -7.28 30.48 -4.15
C PRO A 182 -7.91 30.25 -2.78
N LEU A 183 -7.12 29.73 -1.83
CA LEU A 183 -7.58 29.54 -0.45
C LEU A 183 -7.13 30.69 0.44
N ASP A 184 -7.94 30.96 1.49
CA ASP A 184 -7.59 31.89 2.55
C ASP A 184 -6.53 31.30 3.48
N PRO A 185 -5.32 31.87 3.57
CA PRO A 185 -4.26 31.38 4.44
C PRO A 185 -4.64 31.36 5.92
N GLU A 186 -5.36 32.37 6.41
CA GLU A 186 -5.72 32.46 7.82
C GLU A 186 -6.71 31.35 8.22
N LYS A 187 -7.64 31.03 7.33
CA LYS A 187 -8.55 29.90 7.53
C LYS A 187 -7.79 28.58 7.55
N VAL A 188 -6.86 28.35 6.62
CA VAL A 188 -6.03 27.13 6.57
C VAL A 188 -5.20 26.98 7.84
N ILE A 189 -4.61 28.07 8.35
CA ILE A 189 -3.85 28.10 9.59
C ILE A 189 -4.74 27.72 10.77
N ALA A 190 -5.86 28.40 10.95
CA ALA A 190 -6.75 28.19 12.08
C ALA A 190 -7.32 26.75 12.10
N ASP A 191 -7.83 26.27 10.96
CA ASP A 191 -8.39 24.94 10.84
C ASP A 191 -7.35 23.83 11.13
N THR A 192 -6.09 24.04 10.75
CA THR A 192 -5.03 23.04 10.97
C THR A 192 -4.52 23.06 12.41
N LEU A 193 -4.33 24.25 13.00
CA LEU A 193 -3.90 24.39 14.40
C LEU A 193 -4.91 23.82 15.40
N ALA A 194 -6.19 23.76 15.03
CA ALA A 194 -7.23 23.16 15.87
C ALA A 194 -6.94 21.70 16.26
N TYR A 195 -6.14 20.99 15.48
CA TYR A 195 -5.75 19.61 15.76
C TYR A 195 -4.50 19.47 16.64
N ALA A 196 -3.75 20.54 16.88
CA ALA A 196 -2.43 20.48 17.51
C ALA A 196 -2.45 19.84 18.91
N GLU A 197 -3.34 20.30 19.79
CA GLU A 197 -3.38 19.82 21.18
C GLU A 197 -3.82 18.33 21.28
N ARG A 198 -4.74 17.89 20.44
CA ARG A 198 -5.14 16.50 20.40
C ARG A 198 -4.03 15.58 19.85
N LEU A 199 -3.23 16.09 18.90
CA LEU A 199 -2.14 15.35 18.28
C LEU A 199 -0.90 15.25 19.20
N ARG A 200 -0.63 16.28 20.02
CA ARG A 200 0.57 16.43 20.86
C ARG A 200 0.97 15.16 21.65
N PRO A 201 0.05 14.45 22.35
CA PRO A 201 0.39 13.27 23.13
C PRO A 201 0.89 12.07 22.29
N MET A 202 0.57 12.05 20.98
CA MET A 202 0.94 10.97 20.06
C MET A 202 2.29 11.23 19.37
N VAL A 203 2.79 12.47 19.40
CA VAL A 203 3.97 12.88 18.63
C VAL A 203 5.26 12.49 19.35
N CYS A 204 6.17 11.87 18.59
CA CYS A 204 7.46 11.44 19.10
C CYS A 204 8.52 11.39 18.01
N ASP A 205 9.78 11.18 18.41
CA ASP A 205 10.82 10.69 17.52
C ASP A 205 10.62 9.19 17.32
N VAL A 206 9.99 8.83 16.19
CA VAL A 206 9.66 7.43 15.85
C VAL A 206 10.94 6.60 15.71
N SER A 207 12.01 7.15 15.09
CA SER A 207 13.28 6.43 14.92
C SER A 207 13.89 6.09 16.28
N ALA A 208 14.01 7.05 17.18
CA ALA A 208 14.55 6.82 18.52
C ALA A 208 13.70 5.83 19.33
N SER A 209 12.36 5.92 19.22
CA SER A 209 11.45 5.00 19.87
C SER A 209 11.61 3.58 19.39
N LEU A 210 11.68 3.36 18.06
CA LEU A 210 11.90 2.04 17.46
C LEU A 210 13.27 1.47 17.84
N GLN A 211 14.35 2.27 17.79
CA GLN A 211 15.70 1.82 18.18
C GLN A 211 15.76 1.34 19.62
N LYS A 212 15.12 2.09 20.54
CA LYS A 212 15.03 1.71 21.95
C LYS A 212 14.32 0.35 22.11
N ASP A 213 13.14 0.23 21.52
CA ASP A 213 12.33 -0.98 21.64
C ASP A 213 13.00 -2.22 21.00
N MET A 214 13.67 -2.04 19.86
CA MET A 214 14.45 -3.10 19.20
C MET A 214 15.65 -3.54 20.04
N ALA A 215 16.31 -2.60 20.74
CA ALA A 215 17.39 -2.92 21.66
C ALA A 215 16.91 -3.75 22.86
N GLU A 216 15.65 -3.60 23.27
CA GLU A 216 14.97 -4.43 24.27
C GLU A 216 14.52 -5.80 23.73
N GLY A 217 14.79 -6.10 22.44
CA GLY A 217 14.43 -7.37 21.81
C GLY A 217 13.01 -7.42 21.24
N LYS A 218 12.28 -6.30 21.17
CA LYS A 218 10.95 -6.24 20.57
C LYS A 218 11.02 -6.34 19.05
N GLN A 219 10.03 -7.01 18.45
CA GLN A 219 9.87 -7.19 17.00
C GLN A 219 8.82 -6.25 16.46
N PHE A 220 9.03 -5.82 15.21
CA PHE A 220 8.13 -4.91 14.51
C PHE A 220 7.74 -5.42 13.13
N LEU A 221 6.53 -5.06 12.72
CA LEU A 221 6.03 -5.27 11.37
C LEU A 221 5.98 -3.93 10.64
N PHE A 222 6.69 -3.82 9.52
CA PHE A 222 6.67 -2.62 8.68
C PHE A 222 5.64 -2.79 7.57
N GLU A 223 4.58 -2.01 7.64
CA GLU A 223 3.43 -2.07 6.74
C GLU A 223 3.56 -1.05 5.62
N GLY A 224 3.79 -1.54 4.39
CA GLY A 224 3.81 -0.73 3.18
C GLY A 224 2.41 -0.41 2.67
N ALA A 225 2.30 0.68 1.93
CA ALA A 225 1.11 1.08 1.20
C ALA A 225 1.31 0.92 -0.30
N GLN A 226 0.22 0.80 -1.05
CA GLN A 226 0.19 0.59 -2.50
C GLN A 226 0.91 -0.71 -2.92
N GLY A 227 1.60 -0.73 -4.05
CA GLY A 227 2.31 -1.90 -4.56
C GLY A 227 3.53 -1.51 -5.37
N SER A 228 4.43 -2.46 -5.60
CA SER A 228 5.74 -2.23 -6.23
C SER A 228 5.65 -1.64 -7.64
N MET A 229 4.62 -2.00 -8.41
CA MET A 229 4.40 -1.46 -9.75
C MET A 229 3.81 -0.03 -9.74
N LEU A 230 3.47 0.50 -8.56
CA LEU A 230 3.06 1.89 -8.32
C LEU A 230 4.17 2.73 -7.67
N ASP A 231 5.38 2.19 -7.48
CA ASP A 231 6.52 2.93 -6.93
C ASP A 231 6.93 4.09 -7.86
N ILE A 232 7.25 5.26 -7.27
CA ILE A 232 7.58 6.46 -8.04
C ILE A 232 8.80 6.28 -8.95
N ASP A 233 9.78 5.47 -8.52
CA ASP A 233 11.03 5.25 -9.26
C ASP A 233 11.01 3.97 -10.10
N HIS A 234 10.36 2.92 -9.62
CA HIS A 234 10.42 1.57 -10.19
C HIS A 234 9.13 1.11 -10.86
N GLY A 235 8.03 1.82 -10.66
CA GLY A 235 6.71 1.47 -11.20
C GLY A 235 6.49 1.92 -12.64
N THR A 236 5.25 1.83 -13.08
CA THR A 236 4.80 2.22 -14.44
C THR A 236 4.60 3.74 -14.54
N TYR A 237 5.67 4.51 -14.32
CA TYR A 237 5.65 5.98 -14.40
C TYR A 237 5.16 6.47 -15.76
N PRO A 238 4.26 7.49 -15.86
CA PRO A 238 3.79 8.35 -14.76
C PRO A 238 2.57 7.82 -13.95
N PHE A 239 2.03 6.65 -14.28
CA PHE A 239 0.86 6.06 -13.66
C PHE A 239 1.24 5.33 -12.36
N VAL A 240 1.72 6.08 -11.38
CA VAL A 240 2.26 5.62 -10.10
C VAL A 240 1.78 6.48 -8.95
N THR A 241 2.00 6.04 -7.71
CA THR A 241 1.88 6.92 -6.53
C THR A 241 3.11 7.82 -6.40
N SER A 242 3.02 8.87 -5.61
CA SER A 242 4.12 9.83 -5.41
C SER A 242 5.09 9.43 -4.29
N SER A 243 5.04 8.20 -3.82
CA SER A 243 5.95 7.68 -2.80
C SER A 243 6.71 6.44 -3.28
N ASN A 244 7.83 6.14 -2.63
CA ASN A 244 8.47 4.85 -2.78
C ASN A 244 7.70 3.80 -2.00
N THR A 245 7.29 2.73 -2.70
CA THR A 245 6.49 1.62 -2.16
C THR A 245 7.32 0.36 -1.92
N VAL A 246 8.59 0.38 -2.34
CA VAL A 246 9.53 -0.74 -2.18
C VAL A 246 9.99 -0.88 -0.75
N ALA A 247 10.43 -2.08 -0.36
CA ALA A 247 10.82 -2.42 1.00
C ALA A 247 11.96 -1.52 1.55
N GLY A 248 12.91 -1.14 0.70
CA GLY A 248 14.01 -0.25 1.08
C GLY A 248 13.56 1.12 1.60
N SER A 249 12.37 1.59 1.22
CA SER A 249 11.81 2.85 1.71
C SER A 249 11.40 2.80 3.19
N ALA A 250 11.26 1.61 3.79
CA ALA A 250 11.04 1.47 5.23
C ALA A 250 12.20 2.05 6.04
N CYS A 251 13.44 1.93 5.54
CA CYS A 251 14.62 2.51 6.20
C CYS A 251 14.49 4.02 6.34
N ALA A 252 14.29 4.73 5.23
CA ALA A 252 14.16 6.17 5.22
C ALA A 252 12.85 6.65 5.86
N GLY A 253 11.75 5.91 5.62
CA GLY A 253 10.40 6.29 6.04
C GLY A 253 10.10 6.09 7.52
N ALA A 254 10.86 5.22 8.21
CA ALA A 254 10.71 4.97 9.65
C ALA A 254 11.97 5.29 10.45
N GLY A 255 13.10 5.59 9.79
CA GLY A 255 14.37 5.88 10.45
C GLY A 255 15.03 4.66 11.07
N VAL A 256 15.03 3.53 10.36
CA VAL A 256 15.69 2.28 10.75
C VAL A 256 16.78 1.91 9.76
N GLY A 257 17.81 1.21 10.23
CA GLY A 257 18.90 0.74 9.37
C GLY A 257 18.50 -0.47 8.52
N PRO A 258 19.12 -0.67 7.34
CA PRO A 258 18.76 -1.78 6.44
C PRO A 258 18.96 -3.17 7.07
N HIS A 259 19.92 -3.34 7.97
CA HIS A 259 20.15 -4.61 8.69
C HIS A 259 19.06 -4.95 9.73
N GLN A 260 18.21 -3.98 10.05
CA GLN A 260 17.09 -4.16 10.98
C GLN A 260 15.83 -4.70 10.27
N LEU A 261 15.85 -4.78 8.93
CA LEU A 261 14.78 -5.36 8.10
C LEU A 261 15.20 -6.80 7.72
N ASN A 262 14.73 -7.79 8.47
CA ASN A 262 15.29 -9.14 8.40
C ASN A 262 14.57 -10.04 7.39
N TYR A 263 13.26 -9.81 7.15
CA TYR A 263 12.45 -10.57 6.21
C TYR A 263 11.57 -9.61 5.40
N VAL A 264 11.52 -9.79 4.10
CA VAL A 264 10.68 -8.99 3.20
C VAL A 264 9.61 -9.90 2.59
N LEU A 265 8.36 -9.70 3.01
CA LEU A 265 7.20 -10.45 2.55
C LEU A 265 6.46 -9.68 1.44
N GLY A 266 6.48 -10.24 0.24
CA GLY A 266 5.71 -9.71 -0.90
C GLY A 266 4.29 -10.24 -0.93
N ILE A 267 3.31 -9.36 -0.88
CA ILE A 267 1.90 -9.75 -1.00
C ILE A 267 1.50 -9.66 -2.47
N THR A 268 0.96 -10.74 -3.01
CA THR A 268 0.48 -10.82 -4.38
C THR A 268 -0.82 -11.61 -4.43
N LYS A 269 -1.76 -11.26 -5.31
CA LYS A 269 -2.94 -12.09 -5.59
C LYS A 269 -2.56 -13.26 -6.50
N ALA A 270 -3.37 -14.30 -6.52
CA ALA A 270 -3.26 -15.40 -7.49
C ALA A 270 -3.62 -15.00 -8.94
N TYR A 271 -3.98 -13.74 -9.15
CA TYR A 271 -4.24 -13.06 -10.42
C TYR A 271 -3.83 -11.58 -10.28
N CYS A 272 -3.99 -10.76 -11.31
CA CYS A 272 -3.63 -9.34 -11.22
C CYS A 272 -4.86 -8.44 -11.23
N THR A 273 -4.74 -7.30 -10.51
CA THR A 273 -5.70 -6.20 -10.61
C THR A 273 -4.98 -4.87 -10.66
N ARG A 274 -5.59 -3.89 -11.33
CA ARG A 274 -5.12 -2.52 -11.36
C ARG A 274 -6.29 -1.53 -11.23
N VAL A 275 -6.07 -0.43 -10.53
CA VAL A 275 -6.96 0.72 -10.47
C VAL A 275 -6.30 1.88 -11.24
N GLY A 276 -7.13 2.67 -11.95
CA GLY A 276 -6.67 3.82 -12.71
C GLY A 276 -6.04 3.48 -14.06
N GLU A 277 -5.42 4.48 -14.64
CA GLU A 277 -4.82 4.42 -15.96
C GLU A 277 -3.45 3.71 -15.97
N GLY A 278 -2.89 3.56 -17.15
CA GLY A 278 -1.58 2.97 -17.39
C GLY A 278 -1.61 1.52 -17.87
N PRO A 279 -0.45 1.00 -18.29
CA PRO A 279 -0.35 -0.31 -18.94
C PRO A 279 -0.62 -1.46 -17.97
N PHE A 280 -1.27 -2.49 -18.48
CA PHE A 280 -1.56 -3.73 -17.76
C PHE A 280 -1.49 -4.90 -18.75
N PRO A 281 -0.32 -5.50 -19.00
CA PRO A 281 -0.12 -6.46 -20.10
C PRO A 281 -1.04 -7.68 -20.05
N THR A 282 -1.35 -8.17 -18.84
CA THR A 282 -2.20 -9.37 -18.64
C THR A 282 -3.68 -9.06 -18.47
N GLU A 283 -4.12 -7.80 -18.74
CA GLU A 283 -5.53 -7.40 -18.60
C GLU A 283 -6.47 -8.22 -19.49
N LEU A 284 -7.65 -8.53 -18.95
CA LEU A 284 -8.70 -9.28 -19.62
C LEU A 284 -9.93 -8.40 -19.86
N PHE A 285 -10.39 -8.40 -21.11
CA PHE A 285 -11.55 -7.64 -21.56
C PHE A 285 -12.75 -8.55 -21.88
N ASP A 286 -12.64 -9.84 -21.54
CA ASP A 286 -13.60 -10.89 -21.81
C ASP A 286 -14.41 -11.32 -20.57
N GLU A 287 -15.21 -12.37 -20.72
CA GLU A 287 -16.02 -12.93 -19.62
C GLU A 287 -15.16 -13.40 -18.44
N THR A 288 -13.92 -13.82 -18.68
CA THR A 288 -12.99 -14.24 -17.63
C THR A 288 -12.60 -13.05 -16.74
N GLY A 289 -12.31 -11.89 -17.34
CA GLY A 289 -12.04 -10.66 -16.59
C GLY A 289 -13.24 -10.23 -15.73
N GLU A 290 -14.44 -10.33 -16.26
CA GLU A 290 -15.68 -10.06 -15.51
C GLU A 290 -15.91 -11.09 -14.38
N LEU A 291 -15.63 -12.36 -14.62
CA LEU A 291 -15.73 -13.43 -13.61
C LEU A 291 -14.77 -13.16 -12.45
N LEU A 292 -13.50 -12.86 -12.73
CA LEU A 292 -12.50 -12.49 -11.72
C LEU A 292 -12.96 -11.26 -10.90
N ARG A 293 -13.50 -10.23 -11.56
CA ARG A 293 -14.02 -9.04 -10.89
C ARG A 293 -15.17 -9.36 -9.93
N LYS A 294 -16.13 -10.14 -10.38
CA LYS A 294 -17.32 -10.50 -9.58
C LYS A 294 -16.95 -11.43 -8.42
N LYS A 295 -16.27 -12.55 -8.69
CA LYS A 295 -15.86 -13.52 -7.65
C LYS A 295 -14.88 -12.91 -6.65
N GLY A 296 -13.91 -12.15 -7.15
CA GLY A 296 -12.93 -11.47 -6.32
C GLY A 296 -13.46 -10.24 -5.58
N ASN A 297 -14.71 -9.82 -5.85
CA ASN A 297 -15.26 -8.56 -5.35
C ASN A 297 -14.26 -7.40 -5.59
N GLU A 298 -13.78 -7.28 -6.84
CA GLU A 298 -12.71 -6.36 -7.22
C GLU A 298 -13.27 -4.95 -7.48
N PHE A 299 -13.62 -4.28 -6.38
CA PHE A 299 -14.05 -2.88 -6.34
C PHE A 299 -13.21 -2.11 -5.32
N GLY A 300 -12.96 -0.84 -5.59
CA GLY A 300 -12.21 0.03 -4.69
C GLY A 300 -12.91 0.17 -3.34
N ALA A 301 -12.24 -0.18 -2.25
CA ALA A 301 -12.83 -0.17 -0.91
C ALA A 301 -13.36 1.22 -0.48
N VAL A 302 -12.79 2.29 -1.03
CA VAL A 302 -13.13 3.68 -0.69
C VAL A 302 -13.95 4.36 -1.81
N THR A 303 -13.60 4.10 -3.06
CA THR A 303 -14.21 4.80 -4.22
C THR A 303 -15.31 4.00 -4.90
N GLY A 304 -15.43 2.69 -4.62
CA GLY A 304 -16.34 1.79 -5.31
C GLY A 304 -16.02 1.55 -6.78
N ARG A 305 -14.93 2.13 -7.32
CA ARG A 305 -14.55 1.95 -8.73
C ARG A 305 -14.23 0.49 -9.01
N PRO A 306 -14.69 -0.09 -10.15
CA PRO A 306 -14.32 -1.42 -10.55
C PRO A 306 -12.80 -1.46 -10.84
N ARG A 307 -12.15 -2.54 -10.39
CA ARG A 307 -10.76 -2.81 -10.72
C ARG A 307 -10.68 -3.51 -12.07
N ARG A 308 -9.67 -3.17 -12.87
CA ARG A 308 -9.24 -3.92 -14.03
C ARG A 308 -8.67 -5.25 -13.55
N CYS A 309 -9.02 -6.35 -14.19
CA CYS A 309 -8.60 -7.69 -13.81
C CYS A 309 -7.85 -8.36 -14.94
N GLY A 310 -6.88 -9.20 -14.60
CA GLY A 310 -6.07 -9.93 -15.56
C GLY A 310 -5.46 -11.19 -14.98
N TRP A 311 -4.90 -12.04 -15.85
CA TRP A 311 -4.15 -13.20 -15.41
C TRP A 311 -2.92 -12.79 -14.60
N PHE A 312 -2.39 -13.72 -13.83
CA PHE A 312 -1.18 -13.51 -13.05
C PHE A 312 0.00 -13.15 -13.95
N ASP A 313 0.73 -12.10 -13.57
CA ASP A 313 1.89 -11.57 -14.28
C ASP A 313 3.19 -11.92 -13.55
N GLY A 314 3.79 -13.04 -13.95
CA GLY A 314 5.01 -13.54 -13.32
C GLY A 314 6.24 -12.68 -13.63
N ALA A 315 6.31 -12.05 -14.81
CA ALA A 315 7.41 -11.17 -15.18
C ALA A 315 7.39 -9.86 -14.38
N ALA A 316 6.19 -9.32 -14.11
CA ALA A 316 6.02 -8.20 -13.19
C ALA A 316 6.39 -8.60 -11.76
N LEU A 317 5.96 -9.79 -11.29
CA LEU A 317 6.32 -10.26 -9.97
C LEU A 317 7.83 -10.48 -9.82
N ARG A 318 8.50 -11.03 -10.84
CA ARG A 318 9.98 -11.17 -10.84
C ARG A 318 10.66 -9.81 -10.68
N ARG A 319 10.16 -8.77 -11.36
CA ARG A 319 10.63 -7.40 -11.14
C ARG A 319 10.43 -6.94 -9.70
N ALA A 320 9.26 -7.20 -9.12
CA ALA A 320 8.97 -6.88 -7.71
C ALA A 320 9.90 -7.63 -6.75
N VAL A 321 10.18 -8.92 -7.01
CA VAL A 321 11.14 -9.71 -6.21
C VAL A 321 12.51 -9.04 -6.20
N GLN A 322 13.00 -8.61 -7.37
CA GLN A 322 14.34 -8.00 -7.48
C GLN A 322 14.44 -6.66 -6.77
N ILE A 323 13.49 -5.73 -7.00
CA ILE A 323 13.57 -4.37 -6.46
C ILE A 323 13.31 -4.29 -4.95
N ASN A 324 12.63 -5.31 -4.39
CA ASN A 324 12.36 -5.39 -2.96
C ASN A 324 13.30 -6.33 -2.21
N GLY A 325 14.00 -7.24 -2.90
CA GLY A 325 14.71 -8.35 -2.26
C GLY A 325 13.76 -9.27 -1.50
N LEU A 326 12.65 -9.69 -2.13
CA LEU A 326 11.63 -10.48 -1.44
C LEU A 326 12.20 -11.81 -0.93
N THR A 327 12.02 -12.06 0.36
CA THR A 327 12.42 -13.30 1.03
C THR A 327 11.34 -14.38 0.89
N GLY A 328 10.08 -13.96 0.78
CA GLY A 328 8.94 -14.87 0.57
C GLY A 328 7.72 -14.16 0.02
N LEU A 329 6.78 -14.96 -0.47
CA LEU A 329 5.52 -14.52 -1.07
C LEU A 329 4.33 -14.94 -0.20
N ALA A 330 3.34 -14.03 -0.08
CA ALA A 330 2.01 -14.36 0.41
C ALA A 330 1.03 -14.26 -0.77
N ILE A 331 0.50 -15.40 -1.17
CA ILE A 331 -0.43 -15.49 -2.30
C ILE A 331 -1.85 -15.31 -1.78
N MET A 332 -2.53 -14.28 -2.26
CA MET A 332 -3.87 -13.90 -1.82
C MET A 332 -4.93 -14.36 -2.81
N LYS A 333 -6.14 -14.65 -2.30
CA LYS A 333 -7.34 -14.87 -3.12
C LYS A 333 -7.24 -16.05 -4.09
N LEU A 334 -6.62 -17.15 -3.66
CA LEU A 334 -6.56 -18.36 -4.45
C LEU A 334 -7.97 -18.91 -4.77
N ASP A 335 -8.88 -18.83 -3.81
CA ASP A 335 -10.29 -19.22 -3.87
C ASP A 335 -11.09 -18.56 -5.01
N VAL A 336 -10.65 -17.42 -5.49
CA VAL A 336 -11.29 -16.74 -6.64
C VAL A 336 -11.14 -17.53 -7.93
N LEU A 337 -10.08 -18.32 -8.07
CA LEU A 337 -9.82 -19.16 -9.24
C LEU A 337 -10.57 -20.50 -9.23
N ASP A 338 -11.26 -20.85 -8.12
CA ASP A 338 -12.02 -22.10 -8.01
C ASP A 338 -13.08 -22.22 -9.13
N GLY A 339 -13.20 -23.40 -9.72
CA GLY A 339 -14.19 -23.70 -10.76
C GLY A 339 -13.87 -23.15 -12.15
N MET A 340 -12.68 -22.58 -12.36
CA MET A 340 -12.19 -22.26 -13.71
C MET A 340 -11.72 -23.54 -14.41
N GLU A 341 -12.01 -23.67 -15.70
CA GLU A 341 -11.53 -24.81 -16.51
C GLU A 341 -10.02 -24.70 -16.77
N THR A 342 -9.54 -23.50 -17.01
CA THR A 342 -8.13 -23.18 -17.29
C THR A 342 -7.71 -21.95 -16.51
N VAL A 343 -6.50 -22.00 -15.96
CA VAL A 343 -5.84 -20.86 -15.31
C VAL A 343 -4.54 -20.58 -16.06
N LYS A 344 -4.25 -19.28 -16.33
CA LYS A 344 -3.05 -18.88 -17.07
C LYS A 344 -2.07 -18.14 -16.18
N LEU A 345 -0.79 -18.40 -16.40
CA LEU A 345 0.34 -17.75 -15.76
C LEU A 345 1.18 -17.03 -16.81
N GLY A 346 1.29 -15.70 -16.73
CA GLY A 346 2.21 -14.93 -17.54
C GLY A 346 3.65 -15.22 -17.11
N VAL A 347 4.45 -15.84 -17.98
CA VAL A 347 5.84 -16.24 -17.67
C VAL A 347 6.87 -15.29 -18.25
N GLY A 348 6.46 -14.39 -19.14
CA GLY A 348 7.30 -13.40 -19.80
C GLY A 348 6.49 -12.59 -20.78
N TYR A 349 7.20 -11.79 -21.58
CA TYR A 349 6.60 -10.98 -22.65
C TYR A 349 7.34 -11.14 -23.96
N ARG A 350 6.60 -10.97 -25.06
CA ARG A 350 7.19 -10.59 -26.36
C ARG A 350 7.26 -9.06 -26.40
N TYR A 351 8.46 -8.53 -26.52
CA TYR A 351 8.73 -7.09 -26.55
C TYR A 351 9.76 -6.78 -27.64
N LYS A 352 9.39 -5.95 -28.62
CA LYS A 352 10.24 -5.56 -29.76
C LYS A 352 10.87 -6.74 -30.52
N GLY A 353 10.11 -7.85 -30.62
CA GLY A 353 10.55 -9.08 -31.30
C GLY A 353 11.37 -10.04 -30.46
N GLU A 354 11.76 -9.66 -29.26
CA GLU A 354 12.46 -10.50 -28.29
C GLU A 354 11.56 -11.06 -27.21
N VAL A 355 11.94 -12.19 -26.64
CA VAL A 355 11.29 -12.75 -25.45
C VAL A 355 12.06 -12.30 -24.22
N ILE A 356 11.34 -11.61 -23.31
CA ILE A 356 11.88 -11.16 -22.05
C ILE A 356 11.08 -11.77 -20.89
N ASP A 357 11.76 -12.10 -19.80
CA ASP A 357 11.17 -12.76 -18.63
C ASP A 357 11.02 -11.84 -17.42
N ILE A 358 11.28 -10.54 -17.62
CA ILE A 358 11.14 -9.50 -16.59
C ILE A 358 10.45 -8.27 -17.19
N MET A 359 9.60 -7.61 -16.41
CA MET A 359 8.93 -6.38 -16.83
C MET A 359 9.95 -5.27 -17.12
N PRO A 360 9.89 -4.63 -18.29
CA PRO A 360 10.76 -3.49 -18.62
C PRO A 360 10.40 -2.25 -17.79
N ALA A 361 11.30 -1.26 -17.78
CA ALA A 361 11.06 0.00 -17.08
C ALA A 361 10.25 0.98 -17.93
N GLY A 362 9.32 1.71 -17.28
CA GLY A 362 8.52 2.77 -17.87
C GLY A 362 7.22 2.28 -18.51
N ALA A 363 6.19 3.13 -18.46
CA ALA A 363 4.85 2.78 -18.94
C ALA A 363 4.81 2.46 -20.43
N ASP A 364 5.53 3.21 -21.26
CA ASP A 364 5.52 3.04 -22.72
C ASP A 364 6.08 1.66 -23.12
N ALA A 365 7.19 1.24 -22.51
CA ALA A 365 7.76 -0.07 -22.75
C ALA A 365 6.84 -1.21 -22.27
N VAL A 366 6.20 -1.03 -21.13
CA VAL A 366 5.25 -2.02 -20.60
C VAL A 366 3.99 -2.10 -21.46
N ALA A 367 3.55 -0.98 -22.07
CA ALA A 367 2.39 -0.96 -22.97
C ALA A 367 2.62 -1.73 -24.29
N GLU A 368 3.89 -1.87 -24.72
CA GLU A 368 4.26 -2.64 -25.90
C GLU A 368 4.47 -4.14 -25.61
N CYS A 369 4.35 -4.57 -24.33
CA CYS A 369 4.56 -5.95 -23.95
C CYS A 369 3.33 -6.81 -24.25
N GLU A 370 3.53 -7.90 -25.00
CA GLU A 370 2.54 -8.95 -25.23
C GLU A 370 2.83 -10.12 -24.28
N PRO A 371 1.91 -10.51 -23.38
CA PRO A 371 2.17 -11.56 -22.41
C PRO A 371 2.29 -12.94 -23.04
N ILE A 372 3.25 -13.72 -22.58
CA ILE A 372 3.43 -15.14 -22.92
C ILE A 372 2.90 -15.95 -21.75
N TYR A 373 1.94 -16.83 -22.02
CA TYR A 373 1.26 -17.62 -21.01
C TYR A 373 1.67 -19.09 -21.02
N GLU A 374 1.81 -19.67 -19.83
CA GLU A 374 1.66 -21.09 -19.58
C GLU A 374 0.21 -21.35 -19.10
N GLU A 375 -0.43 -22.41 -19.62
CA GLU A 375 -1.78 -22.81 -19.26
C GLU A 375 -1.77 -23.98 -18.30
N PHE A 376 -2.62 -23.93 -17.28
CA PHE A 376 -2.80 -24.98 -16.30
C PHE A 376 -4.25 -25.43 -16.29
N PRO A 377 -4.51 -26.74 -16.14
CA PRO A 377 -5.84 -27.20 -15.81
C PRO A 377 -6.31 -26.51 -14.53
N GLY A 378 -7.52 -25.98 -14.55
CA GLY A 378 -8.14 -25.45 -13.35
C GLY A 378 -8.52 -26.56 -12.36
N TRP A 379 -9.26 -26.19 -11.34
CA TRP A 379 -9.72 -27.14 -10.32
C TRP A 379 -11.18 -26.89 -9.96
N THR A 380 -11.94 -27.96 -9.78
CA THR A 380 -13.36 -27.95 -9.41
C THR A 380 -13.58 -28.05 -7.91
N GLN A 381 -12.62 -28.65 -7.18
CA GLN A 381 -12.64 -28.70 -5.73
C GLN A 381 -12.38 -27.31 -5.16
N SER A 382 -13.20 -26.88 -4.20
CA SER A 382 -13.01 -25.57 -3.58
C SER A 382 -11.73 -25.51 -2.75
N THR A 383 -10.99 -24.42 -2.91
CA THR A 383 -9.85 -24.07 -2.06
C THR A 383 -10.25 -23.19 -0.88
N PHE A 384 -11.51 -22.72 -0.84
CA PHE A 384 -12.00 -21.82 0.20
C PHE A 384 -11.89 -22.44 1.60
N GLY A 385 -11.19 -21.76 2.48
CA GLY A 385 -11.02 -22.17 3.87
C GLY A 385 -9.99 -23.27 4.13
N VAL A 386 -9.31 -23.77 3.10
CA VAL A 386 -8.23 -24.76 3.24
C VAL A 386 -7.08 -24.16 4.05
N GLN A 387 -6.57 -24.91 5.04
CA GLN A 387 -5.53 -24.46 5.96
C GLN A 387 -4.21 -25.23 5.84
N LYS A 388 -4.18 -26.31 5.05
CA LYS A 388 -2.97 -27.11 4.83
C LYS A 388 -2.67 -27.22 3.34
N TRP A 389 -1.40 -27.16 2.99
CA TRP A 389 -0.95 -27.25 1.60
C TRP A 389 -1.41 -28.56 0.92
N GLU A 390 -1.33 -29.66 1.63
CA GLU A 390 -1.65 -31.00 1.15
C GLU A 390 -3.14 -31.22 0.86
N GLU A 391 -4.00 -30.36 1.40
CA GLU A 391 -5.45 -30.37 1.18
C GLU A 391 -5.87 -29.58 -0.07
N LEU A 392 -4.95 -28.81 -0.68
CA LEU A 392 -5.20 -28.11 -1.95
C LEU A 392 -5.32 -29.12 -3.10
N PRO A 393 -6.17 -28.84 -4.11
CA PRO A 393 -6.16 -29.61 -5.36
C PRO A 393 -4.76 -29.66 -5.98
N GLU A 394 -4.39 -30.80 -6.56
CA GLU A 394 -3.05 -31.00 -7.15
C GLU A 394 -2.74 -29.95 -8.25
N SER A 395 -3.75 -29.59 -9.07
CA SER A 395 -3.60 -28.56 -10.10
C SER A 395 -3.33 -27.17 -9.49
N ALA A 396 -3.96 -26.84 -8.35
CA ALA A 396 -3.68 -25.60 -7.63
C ALA A 396 -2.26 -25.59 -7.03
N GLN A 397 -1.81 -26.71 -6.46
CA GLN A 397 -0.43 -26.85 -5.98
C GLN A 397 0.58 -26.69 -7.11
N ARG A 398 0.35 -27.29 -8.28
CA ARG A 398 1.21 -27.15 -9.47
C ARG A 398 1.27 -25.71 -9.97
N TYR A 399 0.11 -25.05 -10.06
CA TYR A 399 0.03 -23.62 -10.41
C TYR A 399 0.85 -22.74 -9.46
N LEU A 400 0.64 -22.89 -8.15
CA LEU A 400 1.35 -22.12 -7.12
C LEU A 400 2.86 -22.41 -7.13
N THR A 401 3.27 -23.66 -7.30
CA THR A 401 4.68 -24.04 -7.40
C THR A 401 5.35 -23.35 -8.58
N ARG A 402 4.70 -23.42 -9.76
CA ARG A 402 5.23 -22.79 -10.97
C ARG A 402 5.27 -21.26 -10.85
N LEU A 403 4.27 -20.67 -10.20
CA LEU A 403 4.26 -19.23 -9.91
C LEU A 403 5.49 -18.82 -9.09
N ALA A 404 5.83 -19.56 -8.04
CA ALA A 404 7.01 -19.30 -7.22
C ALA A 404 8.32 -19.45 -8.01
N GLU A 405 8.42 -20.44 -8.88
CA GLU A 405 9.57 -20.65 -9.77
C GLU A 405 9.75 -19.47 -10.73
N VAL A 406 8.67 -19.05 -11.41
CA VAL A 406 8.69 -17.91 -12.35
C VAL A 406 9.06 -16.62 -11.62
N ALA A 407 8.52 -16.40 -10.43
CA ALA A 407 8.83 -15.22 -9.61
C ALA A 407 10.26 -15.22 -9.07
N GLY A 408 10.83 -16.39 -8.79
CA GLY A 408 12.15 -16.54 -8.17
C GLY A 408 12.15 -16.30 -6.65
N ALA A 409 11.00 -16.53 -5.98
CA ALA A 409 10.89 -16.41 -4.52
C ALA A 409 9.93 -17.47 -3.95
N PRO A 410 10.20 -18.04 -2.75
CA PRO A 410 9.39 -19.09 -2.17
C PRO A 410 8.03 -18.56 -1.65
N ILE A 411 7.02 -19.43 -1.64
CA ILE A 411 5.74 -19.12 -1.02
C ILE A 411 5.84 -19.36 0.49
N ALA A 412 5.62 -18.31 1.27
CA ALA A 412 5.54 -18.37 2.73
C ALA A 412 4.09 -18.58 3.21
N LEU A 413 3.12 -17.98 2.53
CA LEU A 413 1.71 -17.99 2.92
C LEU A 413 0.80 -18.11 1.70
N VAL A 414 -0.36 -18.79 1.87
CA VAL A 414 -1.45 -18.80 0.87
C VAL A 414 -2.76 -18.46 1.56
N SER A 415 -3.43 -17.42 1.11
CA SER A 415 -4.75 -17.04 1.58
C SER A 415 -5.83 -17.72 0.73
N THR A 416 -6.71 -18.46 1.37
CA THR A 416 -7.79 -19.25 0.80
C THR A 416 -9.19 -18.70 1.10
N GLY A 417 -9.25 -17.45 1.59
CA GLY A 417 -10.50 -16.77 1.88
C GLY A 417 -10.27 -15.43 2.61
N PRO A 418 -11.31 -14.67 2.92
CA PRO A 418 -11.20 -13.32 3.48
C PRO A 418 -10.81 -13.28 4.96
N ASP A 419 -11.16 -14.31 5.75
CA ASP A 419 -10.87 -14.35 7.19
C ASP A 419 -9.40 -14.70 7.47
N ARG A 420 -8.86 -14.23 8.61
CA ARG A 420 -7.47 -14.48 9.02
C ARG A 420 -7.14 -15.96 9.14
N VAL A 421 -8.09 -16.79 9.64
CA VAL A 421 -7.88 -18.23 9.83
C VAL A 421 -7.82 -19.00 8.51
N GLN A 422 -8.32 -18.43 7.42
CA GLN A 422 -8.30 -19.04 6.08
C GLN A 422 -6.95 -18.77 5.40
N THR A 423 -5.88 -19.26 6.03
CA THR A 423 -4.50 -19.03 5.58
C THR A 423 -3.68 -20.30 5.80
N ILE A 424 -2.96 -20.72 4.75
CA ILE A 424 -1.95 -21.78 4.82
C ILE A 424 -0.63 -21.14 5.15
N LEU A 425 0.01 -21.54 6.24
CA LEU A 425 1.35 -21.14 6.62
C LEU A 425 2.36 -22.20 6.17
N ARG A 426 3.34 -21.82 5.33
CA ARG A 426 4.44 -22.67 4.92
C ARG A 426 5.76 -22.29 5.60
N THR A 427 5.96 -21.01 5.81
CA THR A 427 7.16 -20.48 6.49
C THR A 427 6.77 -19.27 7.33
N ASN A 428 7.11 -19.33 8.63
CA ASN A 428 6.88 -18.18 9.51
C ASN A 428 7.93 -17.09 9.24
N PRO A 429 7.55 -15.88 8.81
CA PRO A 429 8.49 -14.80 8.52
C PRO A 429 9.35 -14.37 9.71
N PHE A 430 8.92 -14.61 10.93
CA PHE A 430 9.65 -14.26 12.15
C PHE A 430 10.65 -15.35 12.58
N GLU A 431 10.58 -16.54 12.00
CA GLU A 431 11.45 -17.69 12.34
C GLU A 431 12.43 -18.03 11.20
N ALA A 432 12.14 -17.62 9.97
CA ALA A 432 12.87 -17.95 8.74
C ALA A 432 14.24 -17.26 8.62
#